data_4198d3b3e2741137ad2f13f374da68a1
#
_entry.id   4198d3b3e2741137ad2f13f374da68a1
#
_cell.length_a   1.000
_cell.length_b   1.000
_cell.length_c   1.000
_cell.angle_alpha   90.00
_cell.angle_beta   90.00
_cell.angle_gamma   90.00
#
_symmetry.space_group_name_H-M   'P 1'
#
loop_
_entity.id
_entity.type
_entity.pdbx_description
1 polymer ?
#
loop_
_entity_poly.entity_id
_entity_poly.type
_entity_poly.pdbx_seq_one_letter_code
_entity_poly.pdbx_strand_id
1 'polypeptide(L)'
;TLLFDKYTLSRGNNSKVYTVDISSKSTEVCKEAVSQNVEITTDDSVRYLNNISNNFLKNKTKVSMFYLDSFDVDWRYPYPAAAHHLKELTSITRLLHEDTLVVVDDSPASGNLTQTENESNPSWKILTLPSPPPTIGGKGFLVHEYAAHVGAKLVFSHYQTAWNKFNK
;
A
#
# COMPACT_ATOMS: atom_id res chain seq x y z
N THR A 1 1.15 -10.33 -4.60
CA THR A 1 1.04 -10.34 -6.09
C THR A 1 0.20 -11.51 -6.58
N LEU A 2 0.49 -12.77 -6.19
CA LEU A 2 -0.24 -13.97 -6.65
C LEU A 2 -1.77 -13.89 -6.44
N LEU A 3 -2.23 -13.36 -5.31
CA LEU A 3 -3.65 -13.20 -5.01
C LEU A 3 -4.33 -12.26 -6.03
N PHE A 4 -3.70 -11.15 -6.37
CA PHE A 4 -4.22 -10.19 -7.34
C PHE A 4 -4.24 -10.77 -8.76
N ASP A 5 -3.23 -11.56 -9.14
CA ASP A 5 -3.22 -12.28 -10.40
C ASP A 5 -4.41 -13.24 -10.50
N LYS A 6 -4.62 -14.10 -9.51
CA LYS A 6 -5.76 -15.02 -9.45
C LYS A 6 -7.10 -14.29 -9.50
N TYR A 7 -7.21 -13.17 -8.78
CA TYR A 7 -8.41 -12.37 -8.78
C TYR A 7 -8.71 -11.78 -10.17
N THR A 8 -7.72 -11.15 -10.82
CA THR A 8 -7.93 -10.56 -12.15
C THR A 8 -8.28 -11.62 -13.20
N LEU A 9 -7.64 -12.78 -13.15
CA LEU A 9 -7.99 -13.90 -14.03
C LEU A 9 -9.42 -14.42 -13.80
N SER A 10 -9.85 -14.50 -12.54
CA SER A 10 -11.21 -14.96 -12.21
C SER A 10 -12.30 -13.99 -12.69
N ARG A 11 -11.98 -12.71 -12.85
CA ARG A 11 -12.92 -11.69 -13.34
C ARG A 11 -13.14 -11.75 -14.84
N GLY A 12 -12.26 -12.41 -15.60
CA GLY A 12 -12.37 -12.54 -17.06
C GLY A 12 -12.32 -11.20 -17.81
N ASN A 13 -11.86 -10.14 -17.15
CA ASN A 13 -11.67 -8.84 -17.77
C ASN A 13 -10.19 -8.65 -18.15
N ASN A 14 -9.90 -7.68 -19.01
CA ASN A 14 -8.52 -7.40 -19.48
C ASN A 14 -7.70 -6.61 -18.43
N SER A 15 -8.01 -6.74 -17.14
CA SER A 15 -7.25 -6.10 -16.08
C SER A 15 -5.87 -6.73 -15.94
N LYS A 16 -4.86 -5.90 -15.76
CA LYS A 16 -3.47 -6.33 -15.54
C LYS A 16 -3.03 -6.02 -14.12
N VAL A 17 -2.07 -6.79 -13.64
CA VAL A 17 -1.37 -6.54 -12.38
C VAL A 17 0.03 -6.04 -12.69
N TYR A 18 0.43 -4.98 -12.03
CA TYR A 18 1.78 -4.42 -12.09
C TYR A 18 2.40 -4.56 -10.70
N THR A 19 3.60 -5.10 -10.62
CA THR A 19 4.28 -5.28 -9.34
C THR A 19 5.74 -4.87 -9.45
N VAL A 20 6.25 -4.29 -8.40
CA VAL A 20 7.64 -3.87 -8.28
C VAL A 20 8.21 -4.33 -6.97
N ASP A 21 9.45 -4.76 -6.98
CA ASP A 21 10.24 -5.09 -5.79
C ASP A 21 11.69 -4.69 -6.05
N ILE A 22 12.38 -4.20 -5.04
CA ILE A 22 13.80 -3.82 -5.16
C ILE A 22 14.72 -5.06 -5.26
N SER A 23 14.25 -6.21 -4.80
CA SER A 23 14.98 -7.48 -4.80
C SER A 23 14.77 -8.24 -6.10
N SER A 24 15.84 -8.43 -6.87
CA SER A 24 15.80 -9.31 -8.06
C SER A 24 15.42 -10.74 -7.71
N LYS A 25 15.84 -11.25 -6.56
CA LYS A 25 15.47 -12.59 -6.09
C LYS A 25 13.96 -12.71 -5.85
N SER A 26 13.33 -11.70 -5.23
CA SER A 26 11.89 -11.69 -5.01
C SER A 26 11.12 -11.63 -6.33
N THR A 27 11.58 -10.82 -7.27
CA THR A 27 10.95 -10.71 -8.59
C THR A 27 11.10 -11.99 -9.43
N GLU A 28 12.22 -12.70 -9.33
CA GLU A 28 12.41 -14.01 -9.97
C GLU A 28 11.42 -15.04 -9.43
N VAL A 29 11.34 -15.19 -8.11
CA VAL A 29 10.36 -16.09 -7.46
C VAL A 29 8.93 -15.72 -7.84
N CYS A 30 8.63 -14.43 -7.89
CA CYS A 30 7.30 -13.96 -8.31
C CYS A 30 6.97 -14.39 -9.74
N LYS A 31 7.92 -14.30 -10.69
CA LYS A 31 7.74 -14.70 -12.09
C LYS A 31 7.36 -16.17 -12.26
N GLU A 32 7.90 -17.04 -11.41
CA GLU A 32 7.56 -18.47 -11.43
C GLU A 32 6.15 -18.77 -10.92
N ALA A 33 5.60 -17.90 -10.08
CA ALA A 33 4.35 -18.13 -9.37
C ALA A 33 3.11 -17.53 -10.05
N VAL A 34 3.28 -16.55 -10.95
CA VAL A 34 2.18 -15.79 -11.53
C VAL A 34 2.01 -16.01 -13.03
N SER A 35 0.86 -15.60 -13.56
CA SER A 35 0.55 -15.67 -14.99
C SER A 35 1.21 -14.53 -15.78
N GLN A 36 1.11 -14.62 -17.11
CA GLN A 36 1.56 -13.56 -18.04
C GLN A 36 0.73 -12.26 -17.92
N ASN A 37 -0.32 -12.26 -17.11
CA ASN A 37 -1.12 -11.07 -16.83
C ASN A 37 -0.45 -10.12 -15.84
N VAL A 38 0.66 -10.55 -15.23
CA VAL A 38 1.42 -9.76 -14.26
C VAL A 38 2.68 -9.20 -14.91
N GLU A 39 2.83 -7.89 -14.88
CA GLU A 39 4.07 -7.21 -15.26
C GLU A 39 4.92 -7.00 -14.01
N ILE A 40 6.12 -7.58 -14.01
CA ILE A 40 7.02 -7.59 -12.85
C ILE A 40 8.26 -6.77 -13.16
N THR A 41 8.57 -5.84 -12.30
CA THR A 41 9.74 -4.95 -12.42
C THR A 41 10.63 -5.04 -11.18
N THR A 42 11.94 -5.08 -11.39
CA THR A 42 12.91 -4.92 -10.31
C THR A 42 13.36 -3.46 -10.29
N ASP A 43 12.88 -2.69 -9.33
CA ASP A 43 13.20 -1.26 -9.20
C ASP A 43 12.85 -0.75 -7.79
N ASP A 44 13.30 0.48 -7.47
CA ASP A 44 12.78 1.25 -6.35
C ASP A 44 11.32 1.62 -6.62
N SER A 45 10.45 1.39 -5.63
CA SER A 45 9.00 1.56 -5.79
C SER A 45 8.58 3.00 -6.11
N VAL A 46 9.21 3.99 -5.47
CA VAL A 46 8.91 5.42 -5.71
C VAL A 46 9.30 5.82 -7.13
N ARG A 47 10.50 5.39 -7.57
CA ARG A 47 10.96 5.64 -8.95
C ARG A 47 10.05 4.97 -9.97
N TYR A 48 9.71 3.72 -9.75
CA TYR A 48 8.81 2.97 -10.61
C TYR A 48 7.44 3.63 -10.70
N LEU A 49 6.83 3.99 -9.56
CA LEU A 49 5.51 4.62 -9.52
C LEU A 49 5.50 5.98 -10.24
N ASN A 50 6.55 6.79 -10.11
CA ASN A 50 6.67 8.03 -10.88
C ASN A 50 6.70 7.77 -12.39
N ASN A 51 7.46 6.77 -12.83
CA ASN A 51 7.62 6.45 -14.25
C ASN A 51 6.33 5.89 -14.84
N ILE A 52 5.72 4.91 -14.17
CA ILE A 52 4.49 4.27 -14.66
C ILE A 52 3.29 5.23 -14.60
N SER A 53 3.24 6.14 -13.63
CA SER A 53 2.21 7.17 -13.54
C SER A 53 2.18 8.06 -14.77
N ASN A 54 3.32 8.49 -15.26
CA ASN A 54 3.39 9.30 -16.49
C ASN A 54 2.89 8.52 -17.71
N ASN A 55 3.23 7.22 -17.79
CA ASN A 55 2.76 6.35 -18.87
C ASN A 55 1.23 6.13 -18.80
N PHE A 56 0.71 5.84 -17.62
CA PHE A 56 -0.73 5.62 -17.42
C PHE A 56 -1.56 6.87 -17.70
N LEU A 57 -1.08 8.04 -17.31
CA LEU A 57 -1.73 9.31 -17.64
C LEU A 57 -1.78 9.55 -19.15
N LYS A 58 -0.67 9.32 -19.85
CA LYS A 58 -0.59 9.47 -21.31
C LYS A 58 -1.56 8.53 -22.02
N ASN A 59 -1.67 7.29 -21.56
CA ASN A 59 -2.50 6.25 -22.15
C ASN A 59 -3.94 6.24 -21.60
N LYS A 60 -4.28 7.15 -20.68
CA LYS A 60 -5.58 7.21 -20.00
C LYS A 60 -5.96 5.89 -19.31
N THR A 61 -4.95 5.19 -18.79
CA THR A 61 -5.14 3.93 -18.07
C THR A 61 -5.78 4.22 -16.71
N LYS A 62 -6.90 3.55 -16.42
CA LYS A 62 -7.54 3.61 -15.10
C LYS A 62 -6.91 2.58 -14.17
N VAL A 63 -6.58 3.01 -12.96
CA VAL A 63 -6.06 2.13 -11.92
C VAL A 63 -7.13 1.95 -10.85
N SER A 64 -7.52 0.70 -10.61
CA SER A 64 -8.55 0.38 -9.61
C SER A 64 -8.00 0.32 -8.20
N MET A 65 -6.74 -0.10 -8.05
CA MET A 65 -6.13 -0.25 -6.72
C MET A 65 -4.62 -0.04 -6.76
N PHE A 66 -4.11 0.60 -5.74
CA PHE A 66 -2.70 0.59 -5.35
C PHE A 66 -2.57 -0.13 -4.00
N TYR A 67 -1.68 -1.12 -3.94
CA TYR A 67 -1.32 -1.82 -2.72
C TYR A 67 0.14 -1.51 -2.41
N LEU A 68 0.35 -0.73 -1.36
CA LEU A 68 1.66 -0.21 -0.98
C LEU A 68 2.21 -1.04 0.19
N ASP A 69 3.27 -1.77 -0.08
CA ASP A 69 3.89 -2.71 0.86
C ASP A 69 5.39 -2.87 0.60
N SER A 70 6.09 -1.79 0.31
CA SER A 70 7.47 -1.87 -0.13
C SER A 70 8.46 -1.89 1.03
N PHE A 71 8.62 -0.83 1.73
CA PHE A 71 9.67 -0.62 2.71
C PHE A 71 9.30 -1.26 4.06
N ASP A 72 10.16 -2.14 4.61
CA ASP A 72 9.91 -2.77 5.90
C ASP A 72 9.81 -1.76 7.05
N VAL A 73 8.94 -2.05 8.02
CA VAL A 73 8.74 -1.19 9.17
C VAL A 73 9.57 -1.66 10.37
N ASP A 74 10.42 -0.77 10.91
CA ASP A 74 10.91 -0.92 12.27
C ASP A 74 9.86 -0.36 13.23
N TRP A 75 9.19 -1.23 13.95
CA TRP A 75 8.12 -0.85 14.86
C TRP A 75 8.55 0.07 16.01
N ARG A 76 9.83 0.12 16.33
CA ARG A 76 10.39 1.04 17.33
C ARG A 76 10.60 2.44 16.76
N TYR A 77 10.73 2.53 15.42
CA TYR A 77 10.96 3.77 14.71
C TYR A 77 10.29 3.76 13.32
N PRO A 78 8.95 3.85 13.24
CA PRO A 78 8.21 3.61 12.00
C PRO A 78 8.29 4.76 10.98
N TYR A 79 8.81 5.92 11.36
CA TYR A 79 8.79 7.13 10.51
C TYR A 79 9.45 6.97 9.14
N PRO A 80 10.61 6.29 8.98
CA PRO A 80 11.21 6.09 7.66
C PRO A 80 10.27 5.32 6.72
N ALA A 81 9.63 4.25 7.22
CA ALA A 81 8.66 3.47 6.45
C ALA A 81 7.42 4.32 6.11
N ALA A 82 6.86 5.06 7.06
CA ALA A 82 5.73 5.96 6.82
C ALA A 82 6.07 7.04 5.77
N ALA A 83 7.27 7.63 5.86
CA ALA A 83 7.72 8.64 4.90
C ALA A 83 7.93 8.04 3.50
N HIS A 84 8.39 6.80 3.40
CA HIS A 84 8.53 6.11 2.12
C HIS A 84 7.15 5.89 1.47
N HIS A 85 6.17 5.39 2.22
CA HIS A 85 4.81 5.17 1.71
C HIS A 85 4.08 6.47 1.36
N LEU A 86 4.37 7.58 2.05
CA LEU A 86 3.89 8.90 1.62
C LEU A 86 4.51 9.32 0.27
N LYS A 87 5.79 9.02 0.01
CA LYS A 87 6.42 9.28 -1.29
C LYS A 87 5.78 8.42 -2.39
N GLU A 88 5.49 7.16 -2.12
CA GLU A 88 4.75 6.30 -3.05
C GLU A 88 3.38 6.89 -3.38
N LEU A 89 2.60 7.25 -2.36
CA LEU A 89 1.30 7.88 -2.55
C LEU A 89 1.40 9.17 -3.38
N THR A 90 2.35 10.04 -3.06
CA THR A 90 2.51 11.30 -3.81
C THR A 90 2.89 11.08 -5.28
N SER A 91 3.59 9.99 -5.60
CA SER A 91 3.94 9.60 -6.96
C SER A 91 2.73 9.19 -7.81
N ILE A 92 1.63 8.79 -7.18
CA ILE A 92 0.42 8.28 -7.85
C ILE A 92 -0.79 9.21 -7.72
N THR A 93 -0.71 10.33 -7.01
CA THR A 93 -1.86 11.21 -6.74
C THR A 93 -2.61 11.64 -8.00
N ARG A 94 -1.89 11.82 -9.11
CA ARG A 94 -2.49 12.20 -10.41
C ARG A 94 -3.33 11.09 -11.06
N LEU A 95 -3.14 9.83 -10.63
CA LEU A 95 -3.90 8.66 -11.10
C LEU A 95 -5.10 8.33 -10.24
N LEU A 96 -5.20 8.94 -9.05
CA LEU A 96 -6.28 8.65 -8.13
C LEU A 96 -7.61 9.18 -8.67
N HIS A 97 -8.60 8.32 -8.65
CA HIS A 97 -9.99 8.60 -9.01
C HIS A 97 -10.88 8.32 -7.80
N GLU A 98 -12.11 8.71 -7.89
CA GLU A 98 -13.14 8.46 -6.88
C GLU A 98 -13.20 6.97 -6.46
N ASP A 99 -13.07 6.06 -7.44
CA ASP A 99 -13.15 4.60 -7.22
C ASP A 99 -11.79 3.94 -6.99
N THR A 100 -10.68 4.67 -7.05
CA THR A 100 -9.35 4.09 -6.81
C THR A 100 -9.19 3.78 -5.35
N LEU A 101 -8.87 2.52 -5.03
CA LEU A 101 -8.55 2.09 -3.68
C LEU A 101 -7.04 2.19 -3.46
N VAL A 102 -6.63 2.87 -2.40
CA VAL A 102 -5.24 2.86 -1.91
C VAL A 102 -5.21 2.06 -0.63
N VAL A 103 -4.44 0.99 -0.61
CA VAL A 103 -4.24 0.11 0.55
C VAL A 103 -2.79 0.23 0.98
N VAL A 104 -2.55 0.39 2.26
CA VAL A 104 -1.21 0.35 2.86
C VAL A 104 -1.15 -0.79 3.85
N ASP A 105 -0.15 -1.67 3.68
CA ASP A 105 0.10 -2.76 4.62
C ASP A 105 0.77 -2.25 5.90
N ASP A 106 0.92 -3.13 6.88
CA ASP A 106 1.56 -2.79 8.16
C ASP A 106 1.14 -1.42 8.73
N SER A 107 -0.17 -1.16 8.70
CA SER A 107 -0.78 0.12 9.08
C SER A 107 -1.83 -0.08 10.19
N PRO A 108 -1.43 -0.64 11.33
CA PRO A 108 -2.38 -0.97 12.38
C PRO A 108 -3.09 0.26 12.92
N ALA A 109 -4.40 0.14 13.11
CA ALA A 109 -5.19 1.14 13.81
C ALA A 109 -5.19 0.90 15.30
N SER A 110 -5.13 1.97 16.10
CA SER A 110 -5.27 1.89 17.54
C SER A 110 -6.58 1.22 17.93
N GLY A 111 -6.53 0.31 18.90
CA GLY A 111 -7.68 -0.45 19.38
C GLY A 111 -7.97 -1.75 18.61
N ASN A 112 -7.38 -1.96 17.44
CA ASN A 112 -7.55 -3.20 16.66
C ASN A 112 -6.39 -4.19 16.82
N LEU A 113 -5.25 -3.74 17.34
CA LEU A 113 -4.23 -4.65 17.82
C LEU A 113 -4.65 -5.07 19.23
N THR A 114 -5.43 -6.11 19.32
CA THR A 114 -5.47 -6.87 20.56
C THR A 114 -4.04 -7.24 20.87
N GLN A 115 -3.58 -6.88 22.05
CA GLN A 115 -2.37 -7.43 22.62
C GLN A 115 -2.56 -8.95 22.65
N THR A 116 -2.24 -9.62 21.56
CA THR A 116 -1.89 -11.01 21.66
C THR A 116 -0.62 -10.99 22.49
N GLU A 117 -0.73 -11.43 23.71
CA GLU A 117 0.28 -11.50 24.74
C GLU A 117 1.48 -12.35 24.31
N ASN A 118 2.11 -11.96 23.23
CA ASN A 118 3.37 -12.54 22.87
C ASN A 118 4.45 -11.69 23.53
N GLU A 119 4.65 -11.95 24.83
CA GLU A 119 5.67 -11.33 25.67
C GLU A 119 7.08 -11.41 25.06
N SER A 120 7.28 -12.29 24.07
CA SER A 120 8.54 -12.49 23.37
C SER A 120 8.86 -11.44 22.30
N ASN A 121 7.93 -10.57 21.93
CA ASN A 121 8.20 -9.51 20.96
C ASN A 121 7.84 -8.11 21.51
N PRO A 122 8.78 -7.43 22.20
CA PRO A 122 8.54 -6.13 22.80
C PRO A 122 8.20 -5.04 21.79
N SER A 123 8.45 -5.22 20.49
CA SER A 123 8.09 -4.25 19.45
C SER A 123 6.60 -4.06 19.28
N TRP A 124 5.77 -5.04 19.60
CA TRP A 124 4.31 -4.94 19.54
C TRP A 124 3.71 -4.04 20.62
N LYS A 125 4.40 -3.85 21.74
CA LYS A 125 3.94 -2.97 22.83
C LYS A 125 3.95 -1.48 22.46
N ILE A 126 4.69 -1.09 21.44
CA ILE A 126 4.84 0.31 21.00
C ILE A 126 3.71 0.73 20.07
N LEU A 127 2.97 -0.23 19.51
CA LEU A 127 1.84 0.05 18.62
C LEU A 127 0.55 0.45 19.33
N THR A 128 0.47 0.28 20.64
CA THR A 128 -0.61 0.81 21.46
C THR A 128 -0.34 2.27 21.81
N LEU A 129 -0.46 3.15 20.83
CA LEU A 129 -0.54 4.57 21.14
C LEU A 129 -1.88 4.84 21.84
N PRO A 130 -1.85 5.39 23.05
CA PRO A 130 -3.08 5.75 23.73
C PRO A 130 -3.62 7.03 23.10
N SER A 131 -4.60 6.94 22.25
CA SER A 131 -5.40 8.11 21.85
C SER A 131 -6.66 7.71 21.09
N PRO A 132 -7.83 8.27 21.41
CA PRO A 132 -8.95 8.41 20.50
C PRO A 132 -8.74 9.64 19.59
N PRO A 133 -9.20 9.67 18.35
CA PRO A 133 -9.84 8.66 17.53
C PRO A 133 -8.83 7.69 16.87
N PRO A 134 -9.26 6.70 16.08
CA PRO A 134 -8.36 5.64 15.62
C PRO A 134 -7.12 6.24 14.95
N THR A 135 -5.99 6.13 15.62
CA THR A 135 -4.71 6.57 15.08
C THR A 135 -4.16 5.42 14.24
N ILE A 136 -3.89 5.68 12.99
CA ILE A 136 -3.26 4.73 12.11
C ILE A 136 -1.76 4.85 12.30
N GLY A 137 -1.11 3.72 12.60
CA GLY A 137 0.34 3.64 12.82
C GLY A 137 1.10 3.06 11.64
N GLY A 138 2.34 2.68 11.90
CA GLY A 138 3.19 1.97 10.95
C GLY A 138 3.39 2.70 9.63
N LYS A 139 3.38 1.94 8.55
CA LYS A 139 3.56 2.44 7.16
C LYS A 139 2.48 3.45 6.77
N GLY A 140 1.24 3.30 7.28
CA GLY A 140 0.09 4.13 6.92
C GLY A 140 -0.01 5.46 7.64
N PHE A 141 0.82 5.75 8.63
CA PHE A 141 0.69 6.94 9.46
C PHE A 141 0.63 8.25 8.64
N LEU A 142 1.65 8.54 7.85
CA LEU A 142 1.69 9.77 7.05
C LEU A 142 0.73 9.74 5.85
N VAL A 143 0.42 8.55 5.33
CA VAL A 143 -0.61 8.38 4.29
C VAL A 143 -1.98 8.75 4.85
N HIS A 144 -2.28 8.38 6.10
CA HIS A 144 -3.53 8.75 6.78
C HIS A 144 -3.65 10.25 6.96
N GLU A 145 -2.60 10.91 7.44
CA GLU A 145 -2.58 12.38 7.59
C GLU A 145 -2.86 13.08 6.25
N TYR A 146 -2.21 12.63 5.18
CA TYR A 146 -2.48 13.15 3.84
C TYR A 146 -3.92 12.88 3.39
N ALA A 147 -4.39 11.64 3.53
CA ALA A 147 -5.74 11.22 3.13
C ALA A 147 -6.82 12.02 3.86
N ALA A 148 -6.65 12.24 5.16
CA ALA A 148 -7.54 13.06 5.97
C ALA A 148 -7.55 14.52 5.48
N HIS A 149 -6.37 15.08 5.18
CA HIS A 149 -6.24 16.46 4.71
C HIS A 149 -6.96 16.70 3.37
N VAL A 150 -6.90 15.75 2.44
CA VAL A 150 -7.57 15.86 1.14
C VAL A 150 -9.01 15.36 1.14
N GLY A 151 -9.54 14.96 2.30
CA GLY A 151 -10.92 14.49 2.45
C GLY A 151 -11.19 13.11 1.85
N ALA A 152 -10.16 12.27 1.72
CA ALA A 152 -10.34 10.89 1.29
C ALA A 152 -11.16 10.10 2.31
N LYS A 153 -11.96 9.15 1.81
CA LYS A 153 -12.80 8.32 2.66
C LYS A 153 -12.02 7.10 3.14
N LEU A 154 -11.93 6.92 4.45
CA LEU A 154 -11.46 5.67 5.06
C LEU A 154 -12.46 4.55 4.76
N VAL A 155 -12.00 3.48 4.12
CA VAL A 155 -12.82 2.32 3.73
C VAL A 155 -12.79 1.25 4.79
N PHE A 156 -11.59 0.87 5.20
CA PHE A 156 -11.38 0.00 6.36
C PHE A 156 -10.04 0.34 7.02
N SER A 157 -9.94 -0.05 8.28
CA SER A 157 -8.73 0.10 9.08
C SER A 157 -8.65 -1.04 10.07
N HIS A 158 -7.61 -1.86 9.92
CA HIS A 158 -7.31 -2.99 10.79
C HIS A 158 -5.80 -3.13 10.94
N TYR A 159 -5.19 -4.20 10.48
CA TYR A 159 -3.74 -4.32 10.32
C TYR A 159 -3.26 -3.65 9.01
N GLN A 160 -4.12 -3.71 8.01
CA GLN A 160 -4.01 -2.92 6.77
C GLN A 160 -5.03 -1.79 6.83
N THR A 161 -4.73 -0.70 6.16
CA THR A 161 -5.66 0.43 6.07
C THR A 161 -5.88 0.83 4.62
N ALA A 162 -7.12 1.18 4.27
CA ALA A 162 -7.49 1.54 2.92
C ALA A 162 -8.35 2.79 2.84
N TRP A 163 -8.10 3.56 1.80
CA TRP A 163 -8.84 4.80 1.48
C TRP A 163 -9.29 4.80 0.01
N ASN A 164 -10.38 5.50 -0.24
CA ASN A 164 -10.82 5.89 -1.59
C ASN A 164 -11.34 7.34 -1.58
N LYS A 165 -11.96 7.76 -2.68
CA LYS A 165 -12.56 9.11 -2.83
C LYS A 165 -11.57 10.23 -2.53
N PHE A 166 -10.35 10.10 -3.05
CA PHE A 166 -9.39 11.19 -3.00
C PHE A 166 -9.93 12.37 -3.82
N ASN A 167 -10.31 13.44 -3.14
CA ASN A 167 -10.75 14.67 -3.80
C ASN A 167 -9.52 15.35 -4.43
N LYS A 168 -9.69 15.81 -5.65
CA LYS A 168 -8.68 16.60 -6.36
C LYS A 168 -8.89 18.08 -6.10
#